data_13a8f508e6603d31c68c947547d2017e
#
_entry.id   13a8f508e6603d31c68c947547d2017e
#
_cell.length_a   1.000
_cell.length_b   1.000
_cell.length_c   1.000
_cell.angle_alpha   90.00
_cell.angle_beta   90.00
_cell.angle_gamma   90.00
#
_symmetry.space_group_name_H-M   'P 1'
#
loop_
_entity.id
_entity.type
_entity.pdbx_description
1 polymer ?
#
loop_
_entity_poly.entity_id
_entity_poly.type
_entity_poly.pdbx_seq_one_letter_code
_entity_poly.pdbx_strand_id
1 'polypeptide(L)'
;MSEVVRRGGRIEWLDSARGIAIILVVLGHCIGYIDDPLNKVILSFHMPAFFFLSGICMKREESWKAFAKKRFQRMVGWQILLAGICMGYDFIQSHSINFVSNLFVWFLPVLFCSEIVFQILCKVVSVNLKTCVLLVLISGLLQLLPVHTVIHIEIVPTAVSFLALGYSFKNLLTENHNLIEQIGKYGVVALPFVVLLAEINQPVMMYNNDYGNYALFILAAIMGCLVIIAMGKATQRSDVLQSFGRNSILIYVLHFRMTGVLHFLISKVGSTSYDLYLSPFYWGIFGLTLYIAAVLYERLRRFSR
;
A
#
# COMPACT_ATOMS: atom_id res chain seq x y z
N MET A 1 -0.34 16.63 -23.24
CA MET A 1 -0.89 15.33 -22.73
C MET A 1 -0.49 14.12 -23.59
N SER A 2 0.64 14.18 -24.28
CA SER A 2 1.01 13.26 -25.36
C SER A 2 2.14 12.27 -25.06
N GLU A 3 2.61 12.13 -23.79
CA GLU A 3 3.64 11.12 -23.45
C GLU A 3 3.53 10.47 -22.06
N VAL A 4 2.37 10.58 -21.40
CA VAL A 4 2.03 9.60 -20.38
C VAL A 4 1.52 8.39 -21.15
N VAL A 5 2.45 7.50 -21.54
CA VAL A 5 2.18 6.36 -22.42
C VAL A 5 1.01 5.56 -21.86
N ARG A 6 -0.13 5.67 -22.53
CA ARG A 6 -1.35 4.91 -22.22
C ARG A 6 -1.40 3.67 -23.12
N ARG A 7 -0.86 2.55 -22.68
CA ARG A 7 -1.31 1.28 -23.22
C ARG A 7 -2.69 0.98 -22.63
N GLY A 8 -3.75 1.12 -23.41
CA GLY A 8 -5.12 0.82 -22.96
C GLY A 8 -5.69 1.73 -21.87
N GLY A 9 -5.29 3.04 -21.82
CA GLY A 9 -5.80 4.02 -20.84
C GLY A 9 -5.19 3.95 -19.43
N ARG A 10 -4.12 3.17 -19.23
CA ARG A 10 -3.41 3.01 -17.94
C ARG A 10 -2.12 3.83 -17.90
N ILE A 11 -1.67 4.14 -16.70
CA ILE A 11 -0.45 4.90 -16.44
C ILE A 11 0.62 3.90 -16.01
N GLU A 12 1.57 3.58 -16.91
CA GLU A 12 2.57 2.52 -16.70
C GLU A 12 3.45 2.76 -15.47
N TRP A 13 3.97 3.98 -15.29
CA TRP A 13 4.78 4.29 -14.11
C TRP A 13 4.01 4.13 -12.80
N LEU A 14 2.69 4.40 -12.79
CA LEU A 14 1.86 4.29 -11.60
C LEU A 14 1.59 2.81 -11.24
N ASP A 15 1.40 1.96 -12.26
CA ASP A 15 1.30 0.51 -12.05
C ASP A 15 2.64 -0.03 -11.53
N SER A 16 3.79 0.40 -12.08
CA SER A 16 5.13 0.01 -11.58
C SER A 16 5.36 0.50 -10.15
N ALA A 17 5.01 1.76 -9.83
CA ALA A 17 5.11 2.32 -8.49
C ALA A 17 4.31 1.50 -7.45
N ARG A 18 3.08 1.09 -7.80
CA ARG A 18 2.28 0.18 -6.98
C ARG A 18 2.90 -1.21 -6.84
N GLY A 19 3.52 -1.70 -7.92
CA GLY A 19 4.25 -2.97 -7.91
C GLY A 19 5.43 -2.94 -6.93
N ILE A 20 6.19 -1.85 -6.92
CA ILE A 20 7.27 -1.66 -5.95
C ILE A 20 6.71 -1.55 -4.52
N ALA A 21 5.65 -0.76 -4.33
CA ALA A 21 5.05 -0.58 -3.01
C ALA A 21 4.55 -1.91 -2.43
N ILE A 22 3.92 -2.80 -3.24
CA ILE A 22 3.47 -4.10 -2.74
C ILE A 22 4.65 -5.04 -2.43
N ILE A 23 5.74 -4.97 -3.18
CA ILE A 23 6.97 -5.71 -2.87
C ILE A 23 7.52 -5.27 -1.52
N LEU A 24 7.52 -3.98 -1.21
CA LEU A 24 7.95 -3.47 0.10
C LEU A 24 7.05 -3.95 1.24
N VAL A 25 5.72 -4.03 1.03
CA VAL A 25 4.82 -4.64 2.03
C VAL A 25 5.23 -6.08 2.33
N VAL A 26 5.42 -6.86 1.27
CA VAL A 26 5.81 -8.27 1.40
C VAL A 26 7.16 -8.39 2.11
N LEU A 27 8.14 -7.58 1.71
CA LEU A 27 9.48 -7.54 2.30
C LEU A 27 9.43 -7.21 3.79
N GLY A 28 8.68 -6.18 4.20
CA GLY A 28 8.52 -5.81 5.59
C GLY A 28 7.94 -6.93 6.46
N HIS A 29 6.95 -7.66 5.92
CA HIS A 29 6.38 -8.82 6.62
C HIS A 29 7.33 -10.03 6.66
N CYS A 30 8.21 -10.18 5.68
CA CYS A 30 9.20 -11.26 5.71
C CYS A 30 10.35 -10.97 6.69
N ILE A 31 10.82 -9.73 6.80
CA ILE A 31 11.81 -9.33 7.81
C ILE A 31 11.25 -9.58 9.21
N GLY A 32 9.98 -9.22 9.46
CA GLY A 32 9.24 -9.56 10.68
C GLY A 32 9.67 -8.79 11.95
N TYR A 33 10.91 -8.31 12.01
CA TYR A 33 11.41 -7.53 13.15
C TYR A 33 11.17 -6.04 12.92
N ILE A 34 10.45 -5.41 13.84
CA ILE A 34 10.06 -3.99 13.74
C ILE A 34 11.28 -3.08 13.84
N ASP A 35 12.24 -3.43 14.70
CA ASP A 35 13.46 -2.66 14.96
C ASP A 35 14.57 -2.90 13.92
N ASP A 36 14.36 -3.79 12.95
CA ASP A 36 15.32 -3.96 11.87
C ASP A 36 15.45 -2.65 11.07
N PRO A 37 16.67 -2.14 10.80
CA PRO A 37 16.87 -0.86 10.13
C PRO A 37 16.17 -0.76 8.79
N LEU A 38 16.21 -1.84 7.97
CA LEU A 38 15.54 -1.86 6.68
C LEU A 38 14.02 -1.83 6.87
N ASN A 39 13.50 -2.57 7.86
CA ASN A 39 12.07 -2.60 8.14
C ASN A 39 11.55 -1.25 8.67
N LYS A 40 12.32 -0.57 9.56
CA LYS A 40 11.99 0.80 10.00
C LYS A 40 11.83 1.75 8.81
N VAL A 41 12.75 1.69 7.85
CA VAL A 41 12.68 2.49 6.63
C VAL A 41 11.43 2.15 5.83
N ILE A 42 11.16 0.87 5.58
CA ILE A 42 9.97 0.41 4.83
C ILE A 42 8.69 0.86 5.53
N LEU A 43 8.57 0.60 6.83
CA LEU A 43 7.38 0.91 7.63
C LEU A 43 7.08 2.42 7.67
N SER A 44 8.09 3.28 7.55
CA SER A 44 7.92 4.74 7.60
C SER A 44 7.11 5.30 6.42
N PHE A 45 7.03 4.61 5.27
CA PHE A 45 6.39 5.20 4.09
C PHE A 45 5.55 4.25 3.21
N HIS A 46 5.72 2.91 3.29
CA HIS A 46 5.10 2.00 2.31
C HIS A 46 3.56 2.07 2.32
N MET A 47 2.92 2.12 3.49
CA MET A 47 1.46 2.23 3.59
C MET A 47 0.95 3.63 3.21
N PRO A 48 1.53 4.74 3.70
CA PRO A 48 1.28 6.07 3.16
C PRO A 48 1.37 6.16 1.65
N ALA A 49 2.37 5.52 1.03
CA ALA A 49 2.52 5.50 -0.42
C ALA A 49 1.33 4.82 -1.12
N PHE A 50 0.74 3.74 -0.56
CA PHE A 50 -0.46 3.14 -1.12
C PHE A 50 -1.66 4.09 -1.11
N PHE A 51 -1.90 4.80 0.00
CA PHE A 51 -2.96 5.79 0.07
C PHE A 51 -2.72 6.95 -0.91
N PHE A 52 -1.49 7.44 -0.99
CA PHE A 52 -1.08 8.48 -1.93
C PHE A 52 -1.30 8.05 -3.40
N LEU A 53 -0.80 6.87 -3.80
CA LEU A 53 -0.99 6.33 -5.16
C LEU A 53 -2.47 6.05 -5.47
N SER A 54 -3.27 5.71 -4.46
CA SER A 54 -4.73 5.59 -4.60
C SER A 54 -5.36 6.95 -4.84
N GLY A 55 -4.91 7.99 -4.15
CA GLY A 55 -5.32 9.37 -4.34
C GLY A 55 -5.09 9.87 -5.77
N ILE A 56 -3.94 9.56 -6.39
CA ILE A 56 -3.66 9.87 -7.80
C ILE A 56 -4.74 9.28 -8.73
N CYS A 57 -5.27 8.11 -8.38
CA CYS A 57 -6.33 7.46 -9.17
C CYS A 57 -7.74 7.94 -8.87
N MET A 58 -7.92 8.68 -7.78
CA MET A 58 -9.25 9.18 -7.42
C MET A 58 -9.78 10.15 -8.46
N LYS A 59 -11.10 10.06 -8.67
CA LYS A 59 -11.91 11.00 -9.44
C LYS A 59 -12.98 11.52 -8.52
N ARG A 60 -13.37 12.77 -8.71
CA ARG A 60 -14.55 13.32 -8.03
C ARG A 60 -15.78 12.67 -8.65
N GLU A 61 -16.58 12.03 -7.82
CA GLU A 61 -17.82 11.37 -8.26
C GLU A 61 -19.03 12.23 -7.89
N GLU A 62 -20.04 12.23 -8.76
CA GLU A 62 -21.27 12.99 -8.53
C GLU A 62 -22.03 12.44 -7.32
N SER A 63 -22.10 11.11 -7.19
CA SER A 63 -22.77 10.44 -6.08
C SER A 63 -21.80 9.60 -5.27
N TRP A 64 -21.47 10.06 -4.06
CA TRP A 64 -20.67 9.29 -3.11
C TRP A 64 -21.35 7.97 -2.70
N LYS A 65 -22.69 7.91 -2.68
CA LYS A 65 -23.45 6.68 -2.35
C LYS A 65 -23.28 5.62 -3.43
N ALA A 66 -23.36 6.01 -4.71
CA ALA A 66 -23.14 5.09 -5.83
C ALA A 66 -21.67 4.60 -5.83
N PHE A 67 -20.72 5.49 -5.60
CA PHE A 67 -19.31 5.17 -5.43
C PHE A 67 -19.11 4.16 -4.29
N ALA A 68 -19.65 4.45 -3.09
CA ALA A 68 -19.55 3.60 -1.92
C ALA A 68 -20.11 2.19 -2.19
N LYS A 69 -21.30 2.07 -2.82
CA LYS A 69 -21.90 0.78 -3.18
C LYS A 69 -20.98 -0.02 -4.10
N LYS A 70 -20.44 0.61 -5.15
CA LYS A 70 -19.52 -0.04 -6.11
C LYS A 70 -18.23 -0.50 -5.45
N ARG A 71 -17.65 0.36 -4.58
CA ARG A 71 -16.43 0.04 -3.83
C ARG A 71 -16.67 -1.07 -2.81
N PHE A 72 -17.75 -0.97 -2.05
CA PHE A 72 -18.14 -1.98 -1.08
C PHE A 72 -18.25 -3.37 -1.72
N GLN A 73 -19.01 -3.50 -2.81
CA GLN A 73 -19.16 -4.78 -3.50
C GLN A 73 -17.81 -5.38 -3.94
N ARG A 74 -16.92 -4.54 -4.46
CA ARG A 74 -15.59 -4.98 -4.89
C ARG A 74 -14.70 -5.37 -3.70
N MET A 75 -14.68 -4.57 -2.63
CA MET A 75 -13.79 -4.78 -1.49
C MET A 75 -14.27 -5.91 -0.59
N VAL A 76 -15.59 -6.04 -0.37
CA VAL A 76 -16.17 -7.15 0.40
C VAL A 76 -15.87 -8.49 -0.28
N GLY A 77 -15.95 -8.57 -1.61
CA GLY A 77 -15.57 -9.80 -2.32
C GLY A 77 -14.12 -10.20 -2.03
N TRP A 78 -13.18 -9.25 -2.08
CA TRP A 78 -11.78 -9.50 -1.73
C TRP A 78 -11.61 -9.85 -0.24
N GLN A 79 -12.33 -9.17 0.64
CA GLN A 79 -12.28 -9.42 2.08
C GLN A 79 -12.79 -10.82 2.44
N ILE A 80 -13.90 -11.26 1.82
CA ILE A 80 -14.44 -12.62 2.01
C ILE A 80 -13.45 -13.67 1.49
N LEU A 81 -12.86 -13.43 0.31
CA LEU A 81 -11.84 -14.33 -0.24
C LEU A 81 -10.64 -14.45 0.68
N LEU A 82 -10.12 -13.31 1.18
CA LEU A 82 -9.02 -13.28 2.13
C LEU A 82 -9.36 -14.02 3.42
N ALA A 83 -10.51 -13.72 4.01
CA ALA A 83 -10.98 -14.39 5.23
C ALA A 83 -11.09 -15.90 5.03
N GLY A 84 -11.66 -16.35 3.90
CA GLY A 84 -11.79 -17.78 3.58
C GLY A 84 -10.43 -18.48 3.46
N ILE A 85 -9.46 -17.85 2.77
CA ILE A 85 -8.09 -18.39 2.64
C ILE A 85 -7.41 -18.46 4.02
N CYS A 86 -7.53 -17.40 4.83
CA CYS A 86 -6.94 -17.35 6.17
C CYS A 86 -7.54 -18.38 7.10
N MET A 87 -8.87 -18.51 7.12
CA MET A 87 -9.57 -19.51 7.95
C MET A 87 -9.23 -20.93 7.54
N GLY A 88 -9.15 -21.22 6.23
CA GLY A 88 -8.73 -22.52 5.72
C GLY A 88 -7.30 -22.87 6.14
N TYR A 89 -6.39 -21.93 6.07
CA TYR A 89 -5.02 -22.12 6.53
C TYR A 89 -4.95 -22.38 8.05
N ASP A 90 -5.64 -21.56 8.87
CA ASP A 90 -5.65 -21.70 10.33
C ASP A 90 -6.24 -23.06 10.74
N PHE A 91 -7.31 -23.49 10.06
CA PHE A 91 -7.92 -24.81 10.32
C PHE A 91 -6.94 -25.97 10.02
N ILE A 92 -6.19 -25.88 8.91
CA ILE A 92 -5.19 -26.91 8.54
C ILE A 92 -4.05 -26.94 9.58
N GLN A 93 -3.61 -25.80 10.09
CA GLN A 93 -2.46 -25.71 10.99
C GLN A 93 -2.79 -26.02 12.46
N SER A 94 -3.91 -25.53 12.96
CA SER A 94 -4.23 -25.53 14.41
C SER A 94 -5.59 -26.13 14.76
N HIS A 95 -6.36 -26.61 13.77
CA HIS A 95 -7.75 -27.06 13.94
C HIS A 95 -8.65 -26.01 14.63
N SER A 96 -8.23 -24.74 14.60
CA SER A 96 -8.97 -23.61 15.18
C SER A 96 -9.22 -22.54 14.13
N ILE A 97 -10.32 -21.81 14.27
CA ILE A 97 -10.66 -20.70 13.36
C ILE A 97 -10.83 -19.44 14.19
N ASN A 98 -9.94 -18.48 14.00
CA ASN A 98 -10.11 -17.14 14.56
C ASN A 98 -10.84 -16.25 13.55
N PHE A 99 -12.18 -16.18 13.71
CA PHE A 99 -13.04 -15.49 12.75
C PHE A 99 -12.77 -13.98 12.68
N VAL A 100 -12.61 -13.34 13.84
CA VAL A 100 -12.48 -11.87 13.91
C VAL A 100 -11.16 -11.38 13.29
N SER A 101 -10.03 -11.97 13.67
CA SER A 101 -8.71 -11.56 13.16
C SER A 101 -8.54 -11.84 11.66
N ASN A 102 -9.24 -12.85 11.13
CA ASN A 102 -9.18 -13.19 9.72
C ASN A 102 -10.15 -12.37 8.84
N LEU A 103 -11.26 -11.89 9.43
CA LEU A 103 -12.26 -11.13 8.67
C LEU A 103 -11.81 -9.68 8.42
N PHE A 104 -11.11 -9.08 9.37
CA PHE A 104 -10.76 -7.65 9.34
C PHE A 104 -9.27 -7.40 9.20
N VAL A 105 -8.70 -7.70 8.01
CA VAL A 105 -7.35 -7.23 7.67
C VAL A 105 -7.42 -5.71 7.47
N TRP A 106 -6.79 -4.96 8.35
CA TRP A 106 -6.96 -3.52 8.58
C TRP A 106 -6.95 -2.61 7.35
N PHE A 107 -6.08 -2.90 6.36
CA PHE A 107 -5.85 -1.98 5.24
C PHE A 107 -7.07 -1.78 4.33
N LEU A 108 -7.80 -2.87 3.99
CA LEU A 108 -8.94 -2.78 3.07
C LEU A 108 -10.12 -1.98 3.67
N PRO A 109 -10.55 -2.22 4.92
CA PRO A 109 -11.55 -1.39 5.59
C PRO A 109 -11.12 0.08 5.70
N VAL A 110 -9.87 0.34 6.10
CA VAL A 110 -9.35 1.71 6.21
C VAL A 110 -9.32 2.39 4.85
N LEU A 111 -8.86 1.73 3.79
CA LEU A 111 -8.86 2.28 2.43
C LEU A 111 -10.28 2.61 1.98
N PHE A 112 -11.24 1.70 2.21
CA PHE A 112 -12.64 1.92 1.87
C PHE A 112 -13.22 3.14 2.59
N CYS A 113 -13.09 3.20 3.92
CA CYS A 113 -13.57 4.34 4.71
C CYS A 113 -12.91 5.65 4.26
N SER A 114 -11.60 5.62 4.04
CA SER A 114 -10.84 6.80 3.61
C SER A 114 -11.27 7.31 2.23
N GLU A 115 -11.53 6.42 1.27
CA GLU A 115 -12.04 6.79 -0.05
C GLU A 115 -13.44 7.43 0.05
N ILE A 116 -14.32 6.95 0.93
CA ILE A 116 -15.65 7.55 1.14
C ILE A 116 -15.54 8.92 1.80
N VAL A 117 -14.77 9.02 2.89
CA VAL A 117 -14.53 10.30 3.57
C VAL A 117 -13.95 11.32 2.59
N PHE A 118 -12.99 10.90 1.75
CA PHE A 118 -12.41 11.74 0.71
C PHE A 118 -13.47 12.22 -0.30
N GLN A 119 -14.38 11.35 -0.77
CA GLN A 119 -15.47 11.76 -1.69
C GLN A 119 -16.42 12.77 -1.06
N ILE A 120 -16.72 12.61 0.24
CA ILE A 120 -17.54 13.58 0.99
C ILE A 120 -16.79 14.91 1.11
N LEU A 121 -15.51 14.86 1.48
CA LEU A 121 -14.65 16.03 1.60
C LEU A 121 -14.60 16.84 0.30
N CYS A 122 -14.45 16.18 -0.85
CA CYS A 122 -14.44 16.83 -2.17
C CYS A 122 -15.73 17.58 -2.50
N LYS A 123 -16.84 17.34 -1.80
CA LYS A 123 -18.09 18.09 -1.97
C LYS A 123 -18.15 19.36 -1.15
N VAL A 124 -17.46 19.36 0.00
CA VAL A 124 -17.50 20.46 0.98
C VAL A 124 -16.35 21.44 0.73
N VAL A 125 -15.17 20.94 0.37
CA VAL A 125 -13.97 21.75 0.16
C VAL A 125 -13.26 21.42 -1.14
N SER A 126 -12.57 22.42 -1.70
CA SER A 126 -11.63 22.19 -2.81
C SER A 126 -10.33 21.63 -2.25
N VAL A 127 -9.95 20.42 -2.75
CA VAL A 127 -8.74 19.75 -2.30
C VAL A 127 -7.54 20.35 -3.04
N ASN A 128 -6.76 21.12 -2.30
CA ASN A 128 -5.53 21.78 -2.72
C ASN A 128 -4.44 21.59 -1.64
N LEU A 129 -3.25 22.15 -1.84
CA LEU A 129 -2.15 21.99 -0.90
C LEU A 129 -2.50 22.50 0.52
N LYS A 130 -3.22 23.63 0.64
CA LYS A 130 -3.63 24.16 1.95
C LYS A 130 -4.57 23.18 2.68
N THR A 131 -5.51 22.59 1.95
CA THR A 131 -6.41 21.56 2.49
C THR A 131 -5.62 20.32 2.92
N CYS A 132 -4.60 19.91 2.16
CA CYS A 132 -3.75 18.77 2.53
C CYS A 132 -2.97 19.04 3.81
N VAL A 133 -2.37 20.22 3.97
CA VAL A 133 -1.66 20.62 5.20
C VAL A 133 -2.64 20.60 6.39
N LEU A 134 -3.83 21.16 6.23
CA LEU A 134 -4.85 21.16 7.30
C LEU A 134 -5.25 19.72 7.69
N LEU A 135 -5.43 18.83 6.72
CA LEU A 135 -5.77 17.42 6.99
C LEU A 135 -4.63 16.71 7.73
N VAL A 136 -3.38 16.97 7.38
CA VAL A 136 -2.20 16.44 8.10
C VAL A 136 -2.18 16.93 9.54
N LEU A 137 -2.46 18.21 9.78
CA LEU A 137 -2.49 18.77 11.13
C LEU A 137 -3.65 18.18 11.96
N ILE A 138 -4.85 18.08 11.37
CA ILE A 138 -6.01 17.45 12.02
C ILE A 138 -5.72 15.99 12.34
N SER A 139 -5.15 15.22 11.41
CA SER A 139 -4.83 13.82 11.66
C SER A 139 -3.75 13.65 12.74
N GLY A 140 -2.78 14.57 12.82
CA GLY A 140 -1.79 14.62 13.89
C GLY A 140 -2.37 14.91 15.27
N LEU A 141 -3.48 15.63 15.35
CA LEU A 141 -4.23 15.83 16.60
C LEU A 141 -5.10 14.60 16.93
N LEU A 142 -5.79 14.05 15.94
CA LEU A 142 -6.72 12.94 16.14
C LEU A 142 -6.00 11.64 16.52
N GLN A 143 -4.77 11.42 16.04
CA GLN A 143 -3.98 10.23 16.42
C GLN A 143 -3.61 10.21 17.92
N LEU A 144 -3.69 11.34 18.62
CA LEU A 144 -3.45 11.41 20.07
C LEU A 144 -4.64 10.87 20.89
N LEU A 145 -5.79 10.67 20.27
CA LEU A 145 -6.96 10.10 20.94
C LEU A 145 -6.75 8.60 21.18
N PRO A 146 -7.00 8.09 22.38
CA PRO A 146 -6.83 6.67 22.71
C PRO A 146 -8.00 5.84 22.19
N VAL A 147 -8.21 5.87 20.86
CA VAL A 147 -9.28 5.14 20.18
C VAL A 147 -8.64 3.97 19.44
N HIS A 148 -9.11 2.77 19.73
CA HIS A 148 -8.73 1.55 19.03
C HIS A 148 -10.01 0.78 18.66
N THR A 149 -10.20 0.59 17.36
CA THR A 149 -11.39 -0.09 16.83
C THR A 149 -11.00 -1.33 16.03
N VAL A 150 -11.90 -2.31 15.96
CA VAL A 150 -11.67 -3.56 15.20
C VAL A 150 -11.42 -3.31 13.71
N ILE A 151 -12.00 -2.25 13.17
CA ILE A 151 -11.86 -1.86 11.75
C ILE A 151 -10.82 -0.76 11.54
N HIS A 152 -10.07 -0.39 12.58
CA HIS A 152 -8.98 0.60 12.56
C HIS A 152 -9.39 1.98 12.02
N ILE A 153 -10.58 2.48 12.45
CA ILE A 153 -11.12 3.75 11.97
C ILE A 153 -10.25 4.95 12.40
N GLU A 154 -9.50 4.81 13.47
CA GLU A 154 -8.52 5.77 13.99
C GLU A 154 -7.41 6.11 12.99
N ILE A 155 -7.12 5.22 12.04
CA ILE A 155 -6.12 5.43 11.00
C ILE A 155 -6.68 6.25 9.82
N VAL A 156 -8.01 6.29 9.66
CA VAL A 156 -8.68 6.94 8.51
C VAL A 156 -8.24 8.40 8.32
N PRO A 157 -8.11 9.26 9.35
CA PRO A 157 -7.67 10.64 9.16
C PRO A 157 -6.30 10.75 8.47
N THR A 158 -5.33 9.95 8.91
CA THR A 158 -3.99 9.89 8.30
C THR A 158 -4.07 9.37 6.86
N ALA A 159 -4.84 8.32 6.62
CA ALA A 159 -5.04 7.76 5.28
C ALA A 159 -5.70 8.76 4.32
N VAL A 160 -6.71 9.52 4.78
CA VAL A 160 -7.37 10.60 4.00
C VAL A 160 -6.37 11.71 3.66
N SER A 161 -5.45 12.05 4.56
CA SER A 161 -4.42 13.06 4.30
C SER A 161 -3.54 12.65 3.12
N PHE A 162 -3.09 11.38 3.06
CA PHE A 162 -2.31 10.87 1.94
C PHE A 162 -3.12 10.69 0.66
N LEU A 163 -4.41 10.32 0.74
CA LEU A 163 -5.31 10.33 -0.41
C LEU A 163 -5.45 11.75 -1.00
N ALA A 164 -5.64 12.76 -0.15
CA ALA A 164 -5.76 14.15 -0.55
C ALA A 164 -4.45 14.67 -1.18
N LEU A 165 -3.29 14.33 -0.59
CA LEU A 165 -1.98 14.65 -1.15
C LEU A 165 -1.80 14.04 -2.54
N GLY A 166 -2.15 12.75 -2.72
CA GLY A 166 -2.08 12.09 -4.03
C GLY A 166 -3.01 12.71 -5.07
N TYR A 167 -4.23 13.10 -4.66
CA TYR A 167 -5.17 13.78 -5.55
C TYR A 167 -4.69 15.19 -5.95
N SER A 168 -4.16 15.96 -4.99
CA SER A 168 -3.55 17.28 -5.27
C SER A 168 -2.32 17.15 -6.17
N PHE A 169 -1.48 16.14 -5.95
CA PHE A 169 -0.34 15.86 -6.79
C PHE A 169 -0.74 15.55 -8.24
N LYS A 170 -1.81 14.79 -8.45
CA LYS A 170 -2.37 14.58 -9.79
C LYS A 170 -2.74 15.88 -10.48
N ASN A 171 -3.36 16.83 -9.76
CA ASN A 171 -3.72 18.14 -10.31
C ASN A 171 -2.45 18.93 -10.70
N LEU A 172 -1.41 18.91 -9.86
CA LEU A 172 -0.11 19.51 -10.19
C LEU A 172 0.54 18.91 -11.44
N LEU A 173 0.39 17.58 -11.65
CA LEU A 173 0.88 16.92 -12.87
C LEU A 173 0.13 17.37 -14.12
N THR A 174 -1.13 17.78 -14.02
CA THR A 174 -1.88 18.32 -15.16
C THR A 174 -1.48 19.77 -15.49
N GLU A 175 -1.07 20.52 -14.48
CA GLU A 175 -0.60 21.90 -14.62
C GLU A 175 0.88 21.97 -15.06
N ASN A 176 1.72 21.06 -14.57
CA ASN A 176 3.15 21.01 -14.87
C ASN A 176 3.54 19.66 -15.48
N HIS A 177 3.58 19.62 -16.80
CA HIS A 177 3.90 18.40 -17.57
C HIS A 177 5.31 17.84 -17.33
N ASN A 178 6.27 18.70 -16.93
CA ASN A 178 7.65 18.29 -16.68
C ASN A 178 7.85 17.73 -15.26
N LEU A 179 6.89 17.91 -14.36
CA LEU A 179 7.06 17.55 -12.96
C LEU A 179 7.34 16.05 -12.77
N ILE A 180 6.62 15.19 -13.48
CA ILE A 180 6.81 13.74 -13.36
C ILE A 180 8.19 13.29 -13.86
N GLU A 181 8.72 13.94 -14.92
CA GLU A 181 10.05 13.66 -15.43
C GLU A 181 11.13 14.10 -14.45
N GLN A 182 10.95 15.27 -13.84
CA GLN A 182 11.85 15.78 -12.81
C GLN A 182 11.89 14.88 -11.59
N ILE A 183 10.71 14.44 -11.09
CA ILE A 183 10.64 13.50 -9.98
C ILE A 183 11.25 12.15 -10.38
N GLY A 184 10.97 11.65 -11.57
CA GLY A 184 11.58 10.42 -12.08
C GLY A 184 13.10 10.47 -12.09
N LYS A 185 13.70 11.64 -12.40
CA LYS A 185 15.15 11.85 -12.47
C LYS A 185 15.79 12.07 -11.08
N TYR A 186 15.13 12.84 -10.23
CA TYR A 186 15.74 13.34 -9.00
C TYR A 186 15.09 12.80 -7.71
N GLY A 187 13.89 12.21 -7.78
CA GLY A 187 13.14 11.81 -6.58
C GLY A 187 13.85 10.75 -5.74
N VAL A 188 14.74 9.95 -6.33
CA VAL A 188 15.55 8.96 -5.57
C VAL A 188 16.51 9.63 -4.58
N VAL A 189 16.88 10.90 -4.79
CA VAL A 189 17.73 11.68 -3.87
C VAL A 189 17.04 11.86 -2.50
N ALA A 190 15.71 11.68 -2.44
CA ALA A 190 15.00 11.70 -1.16
C ALA A 190 15.27 10.45 -0.28
N LEU A 191 15.80 9.36 -0.83
CA LEU A 191 16.02 8.11 -0.09
C LEU A 191 16.94 8.26 1.13
N PRO A 192 18.11 8.92 1.09
CA PRO A 192 18.91 9.16 2.30
C PRO A 192 18.16 9.91 3.40
N PHE A 193 17.28 10.83 3.03
CA PHE A 193 16.44 11.55 4.00
C PHE A 193 15.38 10.65 4.63
N VAL A 194 14.77 9.74 3.84
CA VAL A 194 13.85 8.72 4.39
C VAL A 194 14.57 7.85 5.40
N VAL A 195 15.77 7.38 5.08
CA VAL A 195 16.59 6.56 5.98
C VAL A 195 16.90 7.33 7.26
N LEU A 196 17.39 8.57 7.16
CA LEU A 196 17.72 9.41 8.31
C LEU A 196 16.48 9.64 9.20
N LEU A 197 15.35 10.01 8.61
CA LEU A 197 14.11 10.27 9.34
C LEU A 197 13.57 9.00 10.02
N ALA A 198 13.66 7.85 9.36
CA ALA A 198 13.25 6.57 9.92
C ALA A 198 14.16 6.13 11.09
N GLU A 199 15.48 6.39 11.01
CA GLU A 199 16.41 6.08 12.09
C GLU A 199 16.22 6.99 13.32
N ILE A 200 15.94 8.28 13.10
CA ILE A 200 15.68 9.24 14.20
C ILE A 200 14.32 8.96 14.86
N ASN A 201 13.34 8.49 14.08
CA ASN A 201 12.01 8.19 14.59
C ASN A 201 11.98 6.81 15.29
N GLN A 202 10.97 6.60 16.12
CA GLN A 202 10.61 5.26 16.58
C GLN A 202 10.01 4.45 15.40
N PRO A 203 10.06 3.10 15.45
CA PRO A 203 9.43 2.27 14.44
C PRO A 203 7.95 2.60 14.27
N VAL A 204 7.53 2.81 13.03
CA VAL A 204 6.14 3.17 12.71
C VAL A 204 5.29 1.91 12.59
N MET A 205 4.24 1.81 13.40
CA MET A 205 3.25 0.74 13.32
C MET A 205 1.87 1.33 12.98
N MET A 206 1.70 1.70 11.70
CA MET A 206 0.48 2.38 11.25
C MET A 206 -0.80 1.62 11.61
N TYR A 207 -0.78 0.27 11.61
CA TYR A 207 -1.94 -0.55 11.97
C TYR A 207 -2.37 -0.39 13.44
N ASN A 208 -1.44 0.00 14.32
CA ASN A 208 -1.69 0.31 15.73
C ASN A 208 -1.96 1.79 15.99
N ASN A 209 -2.05 2.62 14.94
CA ASN A 209 -2.11 4.08 15.03
C ASN A 209 -0.88 4.68 15.75
N ASP A 210 0.26 3.96 15.69
CA ASP A 210 1.52 4.36 16.30
C ASP A 210 2.51 4.86 15.22
N TYR A 211 2.84 6.12 15.29
CA TYR A 211 3.68 6.82 14.31
C TYR A 211 5.01 7.30 14.91
N GLY A 212 5.26 7.03 16.22
CA GLY A 212 6.33 7.68 16.94
C GLY A 212 6.17 9.20 16.92
N ASN A 213 7.19 9.94 16.49
CA ASN A 213 7.03 11.36 16.22
C ASN A 213 6.28 11.57 14.89
N TYR A 214 5.04 12.06 14.97
CA TYR A 214 4.15 12.21 13.83
C TYR A 214 4.73 13.14 12.74
N ALA A 215 5.43 14.20 13.09
CA ALA A 215 6.04 15.12 12.13
C ALA A 215 7.18 14.43 11.34
N LEU A 216 8.05 13.66 12.02
CA LEU A 216 9.09 12.86 11.37
C LEU A 216 8.48 11.80 10.46
N PHE A 217 7.43 11.12 10.91
CA PHE A 217 6.68 10.17 10.09
C PHE A 217 6.13 10.81 8.81
N ILE A 218 5.43 11.95 8.91
CA ILE A 218 4.86 12.63 7.74
C ILE A 218 5.95 13.05 6.75
N LEU A 219 7.07 13.57 7.22
CA LEU A 219 8.21 13.96 6.36
C LEU A 219 8.80 12.72 5.67
N ALA A 220 9.08 11.64 6.42
CA ALA A 220 9.59 10.39 5.86
C ALA A 220 8.62 9.80 4.83
N ALA A 221 7.32 9.80 5.12
CA ALA A 221 6.29 9.28 4.24
C ALA A 221 6.15 10.08 2.93
N ILE A 222 6.20 11.42 2.99
CA ILE A 222 6.17 12.27 1.78
C ILE A 222 7.43 12.03 0.94
N MET A 223 8.62 12.02 1.56
CA MET A 223 9.87 11.71 0.86
C MET A 223 9.84 10.30 0.25
N GLY A 224 9.32 9.32 0.98
CA GLY A 224 9.12 7.95 0.50
C GLY A 224 8.17 7.88 -0.70
N CYS A 225 7.10 8.68 -0.72
CA CYS A 225 6.22 8.78 -1.90
C CYS A 225 6.99 9.28 -3.14
N LEU A 226 7.89 10.27 -3.00
CA LEU A 226 8.73 10.75 -4.10
C LEU A 226 9.70 9.65 -4.60
N VAL A 227 10.31 8.89 -3.68
CA VAL A 227 11.15 7.74 -4.02
C VAL A 227 10.37 6.69 -4.80
N ILE A 228 9.17 6.32 -4.34
CA ILE A 228 8.31 5.34 -5.03
C ILE A 228 7.91 5.82 -6.43
N ILE A 229 7.59 7.10 -6.60
CA ILE A 229 7.29 7.67 -7.92
C ILE A 229 8.52 7.60 -8.83
N ALA A 230 9.70 7.99 -8.33
CA ALA A 230 10.94 7.95 -9.09
C ALA A 230 11.29 6.52 -9.54
N MET A 231 11.22 5.57 -8.63
CA MET A 231 11.43 4.15 -8.93
C MET A 231 10.39 3.61 -9.93
N GLY A 232 9.11 3.97 -9.75
CA GLY A 232 8.03 3.61 -10.66
C GLY A 232 8.25 4.17 -12.07
N LYS A 233 8.74 5.42 -12.17
CA LYS A 233 9.07 6.04 -13.45
C LYS A 233 10.29 5.38 -14.11
N ALA A 234 11.35 5.10 -13.36
CA ALA A 234 12.53 4.41 -13.84
C ALA A 234 12.23 2.99 -14.36
N THR A 235 11.27 2.31 -13.73
CA THR A 235 10.89 0.92 -14.03
C THR A 235 9.59 0.79 -14.82
N GLN A 236 9.07 1.86 -15.39
CA GLN A 236 7.76 1.91 -16.05
C GLN A 236 7.61 0.93 -17.23
N ARG A 237 8.72 0.43 -17.81
CA ARG A 237 8.74 -0.56 -18.88
C ARG A 237 8.72 -2.01 -18.38
N SER A 238 8.78 -2.25 -17.06
CA SER A 238 8.78 -3.59 -16.50
C SER A 238 7.37 -4.18 -16.44
N ASP A 239 7.06 -5.12 -17.33
CA ASP A 239 5.77 -5.81 -17.34
C ASP A 239 5.51 -6.56 -16.01
N VAL A 240 6.56 -7.05 -15.34
CA VAL A 240 6.46 -7.75 -14.05
C VAL A 240 5.99 -6.80 -12.95
N LEU A 241 6.65 -5.63 -12.82
CA LEU A 241 6.27 -4.63 -11.81
C LEU A 241 4.87 -4.06 -12.07
N GLN A 242 4.56 -3.79 -13.34
CA GLN A 242 3.21 -3.36 -13.71
C GLN A 242 2.16 -4.44 -13.37
N SER A 243 2.47 -5.74 -13.63
CA SER A 243 1.57 -6.83 -13.26
C SER A 243 1.37 -6.91 -11.75
N PHE A 244 2.43 -6.75 -10.95
CA PHE A 244 2.33 -6.68 -9.50
C PHE A 244 1.47 -5.50 -9.04
N GLY A 245 1.66 -4.32 -9.63
CA GLY A 245 0.86 -3.14 -9.30
C GLY A 245 -0.62 -3.29 -9.64
N ARG A 246 -0.93 -3.87 -10.81
CA ARG A 246 -2.31 -4.15 -11.22
C ARG A 246 -3.01 -5.15 -10.31
N ASN A 247 -2.26 -6.10 -9.75
CA ASN A 247 -2.75 -7.17 -8.90
C ASN A 247 -2.36 -6.99 -7.42
N SER A 248 -2.02 -5.77 -7.01
CA SER A 248 -1.52 -5.49 -5.66
C SER A 248 -2.48 -5.94 -4.55
N ILE A 249 -3.80 -5.86 -4.76
CA ILE A 249 -4.80 -6.37 -3.80
C ILE A 249 -4.70 -7.90 -3.68
N LEU A 250 -4.57 -8.62 -4.80
CA LEU A 250 -4.42 -10.08 -4.77
C LEU A 250 -3.15 -10.47 -4.02
N ILE A 251 -2.02 -9.81 -4.33
CA ILE A 251 -0.74 -10.06 -3.65
C ILE A 251 -0.87 -9.73 -2.17
N TYR A 252 -1.52 -8.63 -1.82
CA TYR A 252 -1.80 -8.24 -0.44
C TYR A 252 -2.61 -9.31 0.31
N VAL A 253 -3.57 -9.95 -0.36
CA VAL A 253 -4.37 -11.03 0.21
C VAL A 253 -3.53 -12.29 0.45
N LEU A 254 -2.68 -12.65 -0.50
CA LEU A 254 -1.98 -13.92 -0.51
C LEU A 254 -0.68 -13.92 0.30
N HIS A 255 0.05 -12.78 0.33
CA HIS A 255 1.44 -12.77 0.81
C HIS A 255 1.59 -13.28 2.25
N PHE A 256 0.70 -12.88 3.16
CA PHE A 256 0.83 -13.21 4.57
C PHE A 256 0.75 -14.74 4.82
N ARG A 257 -0.12 -15.44 4.11
CA ARG A 257 -0.25 -16.90 4.23
C ARG A 257 0.79 -17.65 3.42
N MET A 258 1.19 -17.08 2.28
CA MET A 258 2.28 -17.67 1.49
C MET A 258 3.61 -17.62 2.22
N THR A 259 3.94 -16.56 2.94
CA THR A 259 5.11 -16.51 3.80
C THR A 259 5.07 -17.63 4.85
N GLY A 260 3.93 -17.85 5.51
CA GLY A 260 3.73 -18.94 6.46
C GLY A 260 3.90 -20.33 5.84
N VAL A 261 3.31 -20.57 4.66
CA VAL A 261 3.46 -21.86 3.95
C VAL A 261 4.90 -22.10 3.52
N LEU A 262 5.55 -21.10 2.95
CA LEU A 262 6.95 -21.21 2.55
C LEU A 262 7.86 -21.48 3.75
N HIS A 263 7.64 -20.78 4.84
CA HIS A 263 8.37 -20.98 6.09
C HIS A 263 8.21 -22.42 6.61
N PHE A 264 6.98 -22.94 6.63
CA PHE A 264 6.70 -24.33 6.99
C PHE A 264 7.43 -25.32 6.08
N LEU A 265 7.36 -25.15 4.75
CA LEU A 265 8.00 -26.04 3.80
C LEU A 265 9.53 -26.07 3.97
N ILE A 266 10.14 -24.92 4.25
CA ILE A 266 11.59 -24.82 4.36
C ILE A 266 12.09 -25.26 5.74
N SER A 267 11.30 -25.07 6.80
CA SER A 267 11.63 -25.65 8.12
C SER A 267 11.76 -27.18 8.08
N LYS A 268 11.07 -27.85 7.14
CA LYS A 268 11.19 -29.28 6.90
C LYS A 268 12.51 -29.69 6.23
N VAL A 269 13.20 -28.77 5.59
CA VAL A 269 14.49 -28.99 4.92
C VAL A 269 15.69 -28.73 5.84
N GLY A 270 15.45 -28.33 7.10
CA GLY A 270 16.49 -28.22 8.12
C GLY A 270 17.22 -26.88 8.18
N SER A 271 16.71 -25.83 7.54
CA SER A 271 17.25 -24.46 7.61
C SER A 271 16.64 -23.67 8.78
N THR A 272 17.48 -22.91 9.50
CA THR A 272 16.99 -22.00 10.56
C THR A 272 16.35 -20.76 9.97
N SER A 273 15.33 -20.24 10.64
CA SER A 273 14.43 -19.18 10.12
C SER A 273 15.14 -17.90 9.65
N TYR A 274 16.24 -17.52 10.30
CA TYR A 274 16.91 -16.24 10.03
C TYR A 274 17.73 -16.27 8.72
N ASP A 275 18.45 -17.36 8.46
CA ASP A 275 19.26 -17.49 7.25
C ASP A 275 18.41 -17.57 5.98
N LEU A 276 17.15 -17.92 6.14
CA LEU A 276 16.22 -18.14 5.06
C LEU A 276 15.76 -16.85 4.40
N TYR A 277 15.44 -15.80 5.19
CA TYR A 277 15.02 -14.50 4.69
C TYR A 277 16.14 -13.75 3.96
N LEU A 278 17.39 -14.10 4.23
CA LEU A 278 18.55 -13.59 3.50
C LEU A 278 18.86 -14.39 2.23
N SER A 279 18.19 -15.54 2.02
CA SER A 279 18.44 -16.39 0.86
C SER A 279 17.82 -15.82 -0.43
N PRO A 280 18.62 -15.54 -1.48
CA PRO A 280 18.10 -15.17 -2.80
C PRO A 280 17.14 -16.22 -3.38
N PHE A 281 17.31 -17.48 -3.01
CA PHE A 281 16.49 -18.62 -3.43
C PHE A 281 15.07 -18.50 -2.86
N TYR A 282 14.91 -18.11 -1.58
CA TYR A 282 13.62 -17.86 -0.95
C TYR A 282 12.87 -16.76 -1.71
N TRP A 283 13.53 -15.63 -1.95
CA TRP A 283 12.95 -14.50 -2.67
C TRP A 283 12.61 -14.84 -4.13
N GLY A 284 13.43 -15.66 -4.77
CA GLY A 284 13.16 -16.13 -6.13
C GLY A 284 11.90 -16.98 -6.20
N ILE A 285 11.74 -17.99 -5.34
CA ILE A 285 10.53 -18.84 -5.30
C ILE A 285 9.32 -18.02 -4.93
N PHE A 286 9.43 -17.19 -3.90
CA PHE A 286 8.33 -16.36 -3.43
C PHE A 286 7.84 -15.38 -4.52
N GLY A 287 8.75 -14.64 -5.15
CA GLY A 287 8.45 -13.72 -6.23
C GLY A 287 7.85 -14.42 -7.45
N LEU A 288 8.40 -15.60 -7.83
CA LEU A 288 7.87 -16.42 -8.94
C LEU A 288 6.44 -16.88 -8.66
N THR A 289 6.16 -17.35 -7.44
CA THR A 289 4.81 -17.83 -7.07
C THR A 289 3.79 -16.67 -7.10
N LEU A 290 4.15 -15.50 -6.57
CA LEU A 290 3.32 -14.29 -6.66
C LEU A 290 3.10 -13.84 -8.10
N TYR A 291 4.14 -13.91 -8.94
CA TYR A 291 4.03 -13.57 -10.35
C TYR A 291 3.09 -14.54 -11.09
N ILE A 292 3.25 -15.84 -10.89
CA ILE A 292 2.35 -16.85 -11.48
C ILE A 292 0.90 -16.61 -11.04
N ALA A 293 0.66 -16.36 -9.74
CA ALA A 293 -0.68 -16.05 -9.23
C ALA A 293 -1.27 -14.79 -9.90
N ALA A 294 -0.48 -13.74 -10.06
CA ALA A 294 -0.90 -12.50 -10.71
C ALA A 294 -1.25 -12.73 -12.19
N VAL A 295 -0.41 -13.47 -12.93
CA VAL A 295 -0.64 -13.78 -14.36
C VAL A 295 -1.87 -14.67 -14.55
N LEU A 296 -2.03 -15.71 -13.73
CA LEU A 296 -3.21 -16.58 -13.78
C LEU A 296 -4.50 -15.79 -13.50
N TYR A 297 -4.47 -14.93 -12.48
CA TYR A 297 -5.61 -14.06 -12.17
C TYR A 297 -5.95 -13.11 -13.33
N GLU A 298 -4.96 -12.49 -13.98
CA GLU A 298 -5.20 -11.64 -15.16
C GLU A 298 -5.81 -12.43 -16.30
N ARG A 299 -5.38 -13.68 -16.53
CA ARG A 299 -5.98 -14.56 -17.56
C ARG A 299 -7.42 -14.89 -17.23
N LEU A 300 -7.71 -15.37 -16.01
CA LEU A 300 -9.07 -15.69 -15.57
C LEU A 300 -10.01 -14.50 -15.68
N ARG A 301 -9.55 -13.31 -15.31
CA ARG A 301 -10.34 -12.08 -15.41
C ARG A 301 -10.64 -11.67 -16.86
N ARG A 302 -9.81 -12.06 -17.83
CA ARG A 302 -10.09 -11.82 -19.26
C ARG A 302 -11.16 -12.76 -19.79
N PHE A 303 -11.23 -14.00 -19.29
CA PHE A 303 -12.29 -14.96 -19.67
C PHE A 303 -13.66 -14.65 -19.05
N SER A 304 -13.73 -13.89 -17.96
CA SER A 304 -14.97 -13.53 -17.27
C SER A 304 -15.59 -12.20 -17.75
N ARG A 305 -15.01 -11.56 -18.77
CA ARG A 305 -15.51 -10.35 -19.44
C ARG A 305 -15.99 -10.65 -20.86
#